data_2798f6e89f3cc3e277a01cd979bbdc00
#
_entry.id   2798f6e89f3cc3e277a01cd979bbdc00
#
_cell.length_a   1.000
_cell.length_b   1.000
_cell.length_c   1.000
_cell.angle_alpha   90.00
_cell.angle_beta   90.00
_cell.angle_gamma   90.00
#
_symmetry.space_group_name_H-M   'P 1'
#
loop_
_entity.id
_entity.type
_entity.pdbx_description
1 polymer ?
#
loop_
_entity_poly.entity_id
_entity_poly.type
_entity_poly.pdbx_seq_one_letter_code
_entity_poly.pdbx_strand_id
1 'polypeptide(L)'
;RSKTMTGPERKANEIMGKLLLKKAIVPIILMFIVLIAGIITKTSGWITLLVNILIAIGTYFYIKNSSKKYQNFKPYVGNLINLEKKGKNEYVAIIKQGKLPVKLQIAYGGEDFENLKKNQMVQVSYNPDAKIAILVNKQ
;
A
#
# COMPACT_ATOMS: atom_id res chain seq x y z
N ARG A 1 26.24 6.31 -4.74
CA ARG A 1 26.20 5.58 -3.74
C ARG A 1 24.87 5.22 -3.31
N SER A 2 24.65 4.14 -3.10
CA SER A 2 23.37 3.73 -2.63
C SER A 2 23.16 4.13 -1.18
N LYS A 3 22.01 4.63 -0.91
CA LYS A 3 21.60 4.93 0.45
C LYS A 3 21.04 3.66 1.07
N THR A 4 21.56 3.28 2.22
CA THR A 4 21.07 2.12 2.93
C THR A 4 19.73 2.44 3.56
N MET A 5 18.71 1.68 3.22
CA MET A 5 17.37 1.85 3.78
C MET A 5 17.29 1.18 5.14
N THR A 6 16.56 1.80 6.07
CA THR A 6 16.23 1.15 7.33
C THR A 6 15.28 -0.01 7.07
N GLY A 7 15.15 -0.94 8.03
CA GLY A 7 14.22 -2.04 7.93
C GLY A 7 12.77 -1.61 7.67
N PRO A 8 12.24 -0.63 8.43
CA PRO A 8 10.89 -0.14 8.18
C PRO A 8 10.69 0.48 6.81
N GLU A 9 11.68 1.25 6.33
CA GLU A 9 11.59 1.85 5.00
C GLU A 9 11.56 0.80 3.91
N ARG A 10 12.40 -0.23 4.05
CA ARG A 10 12.43 -1.34 3.10
C ARG A 10 11.10 -2.06 3.05
N LYS A 11 10.51 -2.32 4.21
CA LYS A 11 9.22 -2.99 4.30
C LYS A 11 8.11 -2.15 3.68
N ALA A 12 8.14 -0.83 3.91
CA ALA A 12 7.18 0.08 3.29
C ALA A 12 7.26 0.03 1.78
N ASN A 13 8.48 0.04 1.23
CA ASN A 13 8.70 -0.02 -0.21
C ASN A 13 8.24 -1.35 -0.79
N GLU A 14 8.46 -2.46 -0.10
CA GLU A 14 7.96 -3.76 -0.54
C GLU A 14 6.45 -3.78 -0.61
N ILE A 15 5.78 -3.31 0.43
CA ILE A 15 4.32 -3.28 0.47
C ILE A 15 3.78 -2.38 -0.62
N MET A 16 4.36 -1.20 -0.80
CA MET A 16 3.96 -0.28 -1.86
C MET A 16 4.13 -0.90 -3.24
N GLY A 17 5.28 -1.56 -3.46
CA GLY A 17 5.55 -2.22 -4.72
C GLY A 17 4.51 -3.27 -5.04
N LYS A 18 4.15 -4.10 -4.06
CA LYS A 18 3.13 -5.13 -4.24
C LYS A 18 1.77 -4.53 -4.56
N LEU A 19 1.39 -3.46 -3.85
CA LEU A 19 0.10 -2.81 -4.07
C LEU A 19 0.03 -2.14 -5.44
N LEU A 20 1.10 -1.45 -5.84
CA LEU A 20 1.15 -0.82 -7.15
C LEU A 20 1.14 -1.83 -8.28
N LEU A 21 1.86 -2.94 -8.11
CA LEU A 21 1.87 -4.01 -9.09
C LEU A 21 0.48 -4.62 -9.24
N LYS A 22 -0.19 -4.86 -8.12
CA LYS A 22 -1.56 -5.41 -8.13
C LYS A 22 -2.52 -4.47 -8.86
N LYS A 23 -2.38 -3.16 -8.66
CA LYS A 23 -3.20 -2.19 -9.37
C LYS A 23 -2.86 -2.09 -10.85
N ALA A 24 -1.60 -2.30 -11.21
CA ALA A 24 -1.15 -2.23 -12.60
C ALA A 24 -1.58 -3.44 -13.41
N ILE A 25 -1.86 -4.57 -12.77
CA ILE A 25 -2.29 -5.79 -13.47
C ILE A 25 -3.61 -5.56 -14.21
N VAL A 26 -4.56 -4.83 -13.63
CA VAL A 26 -5.86 -4.60 -14.25
C VAL A 26 -5.74 -3.89 -15.61
N PRO A 27 -5.03 -2.75 -15.73
CA PRO A 27 -4.85 -2.12 -17.04
C PRO A 27 -4.07 -2.98 -18.03
N ILE A 28 -3.11 -3.78 -17.57
CA ILE A 28 -2.35 -4.68 -18.43
C ILE A 28 -3.28 -5.73 -19.05
N ILE A 29 -4.15 -6.32 -18.24
CA ILE A 29 -5.15 -7.29 -18.72
C ILE A 29 -6.07 -6.62 -19.75
N LEU A 30 -6.50 -5.39 -19.47
CA LEU A 30 -7.35 -4.64 -20.37
C LEU A 30 -6.69 -4.41 -21.71
N MET A 31 -5.38 -4.09 -21.71
CA MET A 31 -4.62 -3.93 -22.95
C MET A 31 -4.59 -5.21 -23.79
N PHE A 32 -4.40 -6.36 -23.13
CA PHE A 32 -4.42 -7.65 -23.81
C PHE A 32 -5.80 -7.95 -24.41
N ILE A 33 -6.87 -7.65 -23.69
CA ILE A 33 -8.24 -7.84 -24.16
C ILE A 33 -8.46 -7.00 -25.42
N VAL A 34 -8.02 -5.75 -25.40
CA VAL A 34 -8.16 -4.85 -26.57
C VAL A 34 -7.39 -5.40 -27.78
N LEU A 35 -6.16 -5.91 -27.57
CA LEU A 35 -5.38 -6.49 -28.66
C LEU A 35 -6.07 -7.69 -29.27
N ILE A 36 -6.57 -8.60 -28.44
CA ILE A 36 -7.27 -9.80 -28.90
C ILE A 36 -8.56 -9.42 -29.64
N ALA A 37 -9.33 -8.50 -29.10
CA ALA A 37 -10.56 -8.02 -29.72
C ALA A 37 -10.28 -7.38 -31.08
N GLY A 38 -9.19 -6.60 -31.17
CA GLY A 38 -8.79 -5.99 -32.44
C GLY A 38 -8.43 -7.02 -33.48
N ILE A 39 -7.77 -8.10 -33.11
CA ILE A 39 -7.42 -9.18 -34.02
C ILE A 39 -8.68 -9.92 -34.49
N ILE A 40 -9.57 -10.23 -33.57
CA ILE A 40 -10.81 -10.98 -33.88
C ILE A 40 -11.72 -10.17 -34.78
N THR A 41 -11.90 -8.89 -34.50
CA THR A 41 -12.81 -8.02 -35.26
C THR A 41 -12.17 -7.45 -36.51
N LYS A 42 -10.90 -7.73 -36.74
CA LYS A 42 -10.12 -7.19 -37.88
C LYS A 42 -10.11 -5.66 -37.89
N THR A 43 -10.11 -5.07 -36.71
CA THR A 43 -10.04 -3.63 -36.55
C THR A 43 -8.68 -3.13 -37.07
N SER A 44 -8.66 -1.91 -37.62
CA SER A 44 -7.44 -1.28 -38.08
C SER A 44 -6.37 -1.27 -36.97
N GLY A 45 -5.15 -1.61 -37.31
CA GLY A 45 -4.03 -1.58 -36.35
C GLY A 45 -3.83 -0.22 -35.72
N TRP A 46 -4.16 0.85 -36.47
CA TRP A 46 -4.07 2.21 -35.93
C TRP A 46 -5.01 2.45 -34.78
N ILE A 47 -6.25 1.96 -34.90
CA ILE A 47 -7.26 2.13 -33.85
C ILE A 47 -6.83 1.37 -32.60
N THR A 48 -6.36 0.13 -32.74
CA THR A 48 -5.88 -0.68 -31.65
C THR A 48 -4.69 -0.01 -30.94
N LEU A 49 -3.76 0.52 -31.73
CA LEU A 49 -2.59 1.23 -31.20
C LEU A 49 -3.00 2.46 -30.41
N LEU A 50 -3.91 3.28 -30.94
CA LEU A 50 -4.39 4.48 -30.25
C LEU A 50 -5.07 4.16 -28.94
N VAL A 51 -5.92 3.11 -28.90
CA VAL A 51 -6.59 2.71 -27.68
C VAL A 51 -5.57 2.26 -26.63
N ASN A 52 -4.57 1.47 -27.04
CA ASN A 52 -3.53 1.02 -26.13
C ASN A 52 -2.70 2.18 -25.57
N ILE A 53 -2.39 3.19 -26.41
CA ILE A 53 -1.68 4.38 -25.94
C ILE A 53 -2.49 5.13 -24.91
N LEU A 54 -3.80 5.29 -25.12
CA LEU A 54 -4.67 5.96 -24.16
C LEU A 54 -4.72 5.21 -22.83
N ILE A 55 -4.80 3.87 -22.88
CA ILE A 55 -4.78 3.05 -21.68
C ILE A 55 -3.46 3.21 -20.93
N ALA A 56 -2.34 3.24 -21.66
CA ALA A 56 -1.02 3.41 -21.06
C ALA A 56 -0.88 4.76 -20.37
N ILE A 57 -1.35 5.82 -21.00
CA ILE A 57 -1.31 7.18 -20.42
C ILE A 57 -2.18 7.24 -19.17
N GLY A 58 -3.40 6.72 -19.23
CA GLY A 58 -4.29 6.68 -18.07
C GLY A 58 -3.69 5.89 -16.91
N THR A 59 -3.08 4.76 -17.22
CA THR A 59 -2.41 3.92 -16.22
C THR A 59 -1.28 4.67 -15.54
N TYR A 60 -0.47 5.37 -16.33
CA TYR A 60 0.65 6.15 -15.81
C TYR A 60 0.16 7.19 -14.79
N PHE A 61 -0.88 7.95 -15.13
CA PHE A 61 -1.42 8.96 -14.21
C PHE A 61 -2.06 8.32 -12.98
N TYR A 62 -2.74 7.20 -13.16
CA TYR A 62 -3.35 6.48 -12.04
C TYR A 62 -2.30 6.00 -11.04
N ILE A 63 -1.22 5.39 -11.54
CA ILE A 63 -0.14 4.90 -10.68
C ILE A 63 0.57 6.08 -9.98
N LYS A 64 0.80 7.17 -10.71
CA LYS A 64 1.43 8.35 -10.15
C LYS A 64 0.61 8.93 -8.99
N ASN A 65 -0.72 9.04 -9.17
CA ASN A 65 -1.60 9.52 -8.11
C ASN A 65 -1.64 8.55 -6.93
N SER A 66 -1.69 7.25 -7.21
CA SER A 66 -1.72 6.24 -6.15
C SER A 66 -0.44 6.24 -5.34
N SER A 67 0.72 6.40 -5.99
CA SER A 67 2.00 6.39 -5.28
C SER A 67 2.14 7.54 -4.30
N LYS A 68 1.50 8.67 -4.57
CA LYS A 68 1.51 9.79 -3.63
C LYS A 68 0.83 9.43 -2.32
N LYS A 69 -0.25 8.66 -2.38
CA LYS A 69 -0.94 8.22 -1.17
C LYS A 69 -0.05 7.32 -0.32
N TYR A 70 0.78 6.50 -0.96
CA TYR A 70 1.65 5.57 -0.25
C TYR A 70 2.89 6.21 0.34
N GLN A 71 3.12 7.49 0.10
CA GLN A 71 4.26 8.21 0.64
C GLN A 71 3.93 9.02 1.90
N ASN A 72 2.67 9.05 2.28
CA ASN A 72 2.21 9.89 3.38
C ASN A 72 2.22 9.14 4.72
N PHE A 73 3.42 8.79 5.19
CA PHE A 73 3.60 8.11 6.47
C PHE A 73 3.75 9.10 7.60
N LYS A 74 3.06 8.82 8.70
CA LYS A 74 3.14 9.64 9.91
C LYS A 74 3.63 8.80 11.08
N PRO A 75 4.52 9.33 11.91
CA PRO A 75 4.97 8.59 13.09
C PRO A 75 3.96 8.64 14.21
N TYR A 76 3.78 7.51 14.87
CA TYR A 76 2.97 7.40 16.07
C TYR A 76 3.79 6.68 17.13
N VAL A 77 3.93 7.31 18.28
CA VAL A 77 4.69 6.74 19.39
C VAL A 77 3.80 6.74 20.62
N GLY A 78 3.67 5.61 21.28
CA GLY A 78 2.87 5.52 22.47
C GLY A 78 2.68 4.08 22.93
N ASN A 79 1.87 3.90 23.96
CA ASN A 79 1.58 2.59 24.49
C ASN A 79 0.44 1.94 23.72
N LEU A 80 0.63 0.67 23.39
CA LEU A 80 -0.40 -0.11 22.71
C LEU A 80 -1.48 -0.48 23.72
N ILE A 81 -2.66 0.12 23.57
CA ILE A 81 -3.78 -0.14 24.49
C ILE A 81 -4.48 -1.42 24.13
N ASN A 82 -4.73 -1.61 22.84
CA ASN A 82 -5.48 -2.78 22.36
C ASN A 82 -5.06 -3.12 20.94
N LEU A 83 -5.17 -4.40 20.60
CA LEU A 83 -4.88 -4.88 19.26
C LEU A 83 -5.89 -5.95 18.92
N GLU A 84 -6.69 -5.70 17.87
CA GLU A 84 -7.67 -6.67 17.38
C GLU A 84 -7.29 -7.13 16.00
N LYS A 85 -7.35 -8.42 15.77
CA LYS A 85 -7.15 -9.00 14.45
C LYS A 85 -8.50 -9.09 13.74
N LYS A 86 -8.66 -8.39 12.63
CA LYS A 86 -9.91 -8.38 11.87
C LYS A 86 -9.90 -9.34 10.68
N GLY A 87 -8.72 -9.65 10.16
CA GLY A 87 -8.57 -10.54 9.02
C GLY A 87 -7.16 -11.05 8.92
N LYS A 88 -6.79 -11.61 7.78
CA LYS A 88 -5.50 -12.25 7.60
C LYS A 88 -4.33 -11.30 7.85
N ASN A 89 -4.39 -10.10 7.30
CA ASN A 89 -3.37 -9.07 7.55
C ASN A 89 -4.00 -7.78 8.04
N GLU A 90 -5.25 -7.86 8.49
CA GLU A 90 -5.99 -6.69 8.95
C GLU A 90 -6.05 -6.64 10.46
N TYR A 91 -5.61 -5.53 11.02
CA TYR A 91 -5.57 -5.32 12.46
C TYR A 91 -6.14 -3.96 12.79
N VAL A 92 -6.67 -3.83 13.99
CA VAL A 92 -7.03 -2.53 14.55
C VAL A 92 -6.23 -2.35 15.81
N ALA A 93 -5.31 -1.38 15.77
CA ALA A 93 -4.45 -1.07 16.92
C ALA A 93 -4.88 0.24 17.53
N ILE A 94 -4.97 0.27 18.85
CA ILE A 94 -5.24 1.51 19.58
C ILE A 94 -3.97 1.85 20.36
N ILE A 95 -3.36 2.98 20.00
CA ILE A 95 -2.12 3.44 20.62
C ILE A 95 -2.42 4.71 21.37
N LYS A 96 -2.05 4.73 22.63
CA LYS A 96 -2.21 5.93 23.45
C LYS A 96 -1.02 6.86 23.22
N GLN A 97 -1.26 7.91 22.47
CA GLN A 97 -0.26 8.92 22.19
C GLN A 97 -0.50 10.10 23.11
N GLY A 98 0.35 10.23 24.14
CA GLY A 98 0.11 11.22 25.18
C GLY A 98 -1.14 10.87 25.98
N LYS A 99 -2.12 11.74 25.98
CA LYS A 99 -3.38 11.53 26.67
C LYS A 99 -4.50 11.03 25.78
N LEU A 100 -4.26 10.99 24.45
CA LEU A 100 -5.31 10.66 23.50
C LEU A 100 -5.08 9.27 22.89
N PRO A 101 -6.10 8.41 22.91
CA PRO A 101 -6.01 7.15 22.16
C PRO A 101 -6.20 7.40 20.68
N VAL A 102 -5.33 6.80 19.87
CA VAL A 102 -5.40 6.89 18.42
C VAL A 102 -5.68 5.51 17.88
N LYS A 103 -6.75 5.40 17.09
CA LYS A 103 -7.13 4.13 16.46
C LYS A 103 -6.50 4.04 15.08
N LEU A 104 -5.71 3.00 14.87
CA LEU A 104 -5.07 2.75 13.60
C LEU A 104 -5.71 1.53 12.93
N GLN A 105 -6.33 1.75 11.78
CA GLN A 105 -6.87 0.67 10.98
C GLN A 105 -5.78 0.21 10.02
N ILE A 106 -5.31 -1.01 10.21
CA ILE A 106 -4.15 -1.55 9.49
C ILE A 106 -4.64 -2.62 8.53
N ALA A 107 -4.40 -2.41 7.24
CA ALA A 107 -4.69 -3.41 6.22
C ALA A 107 -3.44 -4.17 5.79
N TYR A 108 -2.28 -3.58 5.99
CA TYR A 108 -1.00 -4.17 5.57
C TYR A 108 0.05 -3.93 6.64
N GLY A 109 0.89 -4.91 6.86
CA GLY A 109 1.99 -4.80 7.81
C GLY A 109 1.61 -5.13 9.23
N GLY A 110 0.39 -5.60 9.46
CA GLY A 110 -0.10 -5.90 10.79
C GLY A 110 0.58 -7.09 11.47
N GLU A 111 1.23 -7.96 10.72
CA GLU A 111 1.87 -9.14 11.29
C GLU A 111 2.99 -8.79 12.30
N ASP A 112 3.57 -7.61 12.18
CA ASP A 112 4.58 -7.17 13.14
C ASP A 112 4.01 -6.91 14.52
N PHE A 113 2.69 -6.77 14.61
CA PHE A 113 2.00 -6.47 15.87
C PHE A 113 1.54 -7.73 16.62
N GLU A 114 1.63 -8.90 16.01
CA GLU A 114 1.09 -10.14 16.61
C GLU A 114 1.68 -10.48 17.97
N ASN A 115 2.97 -10.20 18.15
CA ASN A 115 3.67 -10.56 19.38
C ASN A 115 3.77 -9.43 20.39
N LEU A 116 3.03 -8.34 20.16
CA LEU A 116 3.05 -7.20 21.07
C LEU A 116 2.11 -7.43 22.23
N LYS A 117 2.52 -6.93 23.40
CA LYS A 117 1.71 -7.02 24.61
C LYS A 117 1.00 -5.69 24.87
N LYS A 118 -0.13 -5.76 25.58
CA LYS A 118 -0.82 -4.54 25.99
C LYS A 118 0.08 -3.69 26.88
N ASN A 119 -0.05 -2.37 26.72
CA ASN A 119 0.72 -1.37 27.45
C ASN A 119 2.21 -1.36 27.07
N GLN A 120 2.58 -2.05 26.01
CA GLN A 120 3.94 -2.00 25.49
C GLN A 120 4.13 -0.73 24.65
N MET A 121 5.22 -0.03 24.89
CA MET A 121 5.51 1.16 24.10
C MET A 121 5.98 0.75 22.70
N VAL A 122 5.36 1.34 21.69
CA VAL A 122 5.67 1.04 20.30
C VAL A 122 5.82 2.34 19.50
N GLN A 123 6.68 2.27 18.51
CA GLN A 123 6.82 3.35 17.53
C GLN A 123 6.42 2.79 16.18
N VAL A 124 5.43 3.42 15.55
CA VAL A 124 4.82 2.94 14.32
C VAL A 124 4.89 4.03 13.26
N SER A 125 5.21 3.64 12.04
CA SER A 125 5.07 4.51 10.87
C SER A 125 3.78 4.09 10.16
N TYR A 126 2.79 4.97 10.13
CA TYR A 126 1.45 4.65 9.66
C TYR A 126 1.02 5.56 8.51
N ASN A 127 0.50 4.95 7.48
CA ASN A 127 -0.08 5.66 6.33
C ASN A 127 -1.60 5.51 6.40
N PRO A 128 -2.33 6.55 6.78
CA PRO A 128 -3.79 6.45 6.91
C PRO A 128 -4.51 6.31 5.57
N ASP A 129 -3.91 6.81 4.50
CA ASP A 129 -4.52 6.73 3.17
C ASP A 129 -4.49 5.31 2.61
N ALA A 130 -3.37 4.61 2.83
CA ALA A 130 -3.19 3.24 2.34
C ALA A 130 -3.43 2.19 3.40
N LYS A 131 -3.59 2.60 4.66
CA LYS A 131 -3.75 1.71 5.83
C LYS A 131 -2.56 0.76 5.98
N ILE A 132 -1.37 1.29 5.78
CA ILE A 132 -0.12 0.56 5.96
C ILE A 132 0.53 1.01 7.26
N ALA A 133 0.82 0.06 8.14
CA ALA A 133 1.50 0.34 9.40
C ALA A 133 2.76 -0.50 9.48
N ILE A 134 3.84 0.12 9.89
CA ILE A 134 5.13 -0.54 10.02
C ILE A 134 5.65 -0.29 11.42
N LEU A 135 5.97 -1.38 12.12
CA LEU A 135 6.54 -1.28 13.45
C LEU A 135 8.00 -0.87 13.34
N VAL A 136 8.30 0.35 13.79
CA VAL A 136 9.65 0.89 13.72
C VAL A 136 10.46 0.41 14.92
N ASN A 137 9.86 0.46 16.11
CA ASN A 137 10.54 0.10 17.33
C ASN A 137 9.55 -0.38 18.37
N LYS A 138 10.02 -1.20 19.31
CA LYS A 138 9.20 -1.68 20.43
C LYS A 138 10.07 -1.83 21.66
N GLN A 139 9.52 -1.57 22.79
CA GLN A 139 10.22 -1.75 24.06
C GLN A 139 9.59 -2.88 24.86
#